data_428f340c488ca5e98e35627ffd8bdb51
#
_entry.id   428f340c488ca5e98e35627ffd8bdb51
#
_cell.length_a   1.000
_cell.length_b   1.000
_cell.length_c   1.000
_cell.angle_alpha   90.00
_cell.angle_beta   90.00
_cell.angle_gamma   90.00
#
_symmetry.space_group_name_H-M   'P 1'
#
loop_
_entity.id
_entity.type
_entity.pdbx_description
1 polymer ?
#
loop_
_entity_poly.entity_id
_entity_poly.type
_entity_poly.pdbx_seq_one_letter_code
_entity_poly.pdbx_strand_id
1 'polypeptide(L)'
;MKRELVTGLLTLSLLASMLPANAQAAEGMFGASAAGQVQTMTEGAGEDGVQTENTADIDGTQYATLAEAVAQAEEGATIRLLRDVELDASGLVNGQGALTLSKDLTLDGSGHTIRAKAGTFSVSGDNGTGPSLLNLQDGAEVTLRDVTLDGGSAAKHGLNIYHAGMVTLENV
;
A
#
# COMPACT_ATOMS: atom_id res chain seq x y z
N MET A 1 43.61 -14.61 -15.76
CA MET A 1 42.31 -14.68 -16.48
C MET A 1 41.61 -13.36 -16.27
N LYS A 2 41.49 -12.56 -17.31
CA LYS A 2 40.88 -11.24 -17.28
C LYS A 2 39.37 -11.42 -17.38
N ARG A 3 38.60 -10.84 -16.47
CA ARG A 3 37.12 -10.75 -16.55
C ARG A 3 36.77 -9.39 -17.10
N GLU A 4 36.11 -9.36 -18.23
CA GLU A 4 35.63 -8.20 -18.91
C GLU A 4 34.35 -7.69 -18.26
N LEU A 5 34.31 -6.37 -17.96
CA LEU A 5 33.11 -5.66 -17.54
C LEU A 5 32.27 -5.37 -18.80
N VAL A 6 31.05 -5.87 -18.82
CA VAL A 6 30.05 -5.47 -19.81
C VAL A 6 29.23 -4.33 -19.23
N THR A 7 29.49 -3.13 -19.72
CA THR A 7 28.69 -1.93 -19.41
C THR A 7 27.48 -1.90 -20.34
N GLY A 8 26.31 -2.23 -19.83
CA GLY A 8 25.04 -2.09 -20.55
C GLY A 8 24.48 -0.66 -20.41
N LEU A 9 24.59 0.11 -21.48
CA LEU A 9 23.98 1.44 -21.60
C LEU A 9 22.48 1.29 -21.94
N LEU A 10 21.59 1.58 -20.98
CA LEU A 10 20.15 1.59 -21.19
C LEU A 10 19.70 2.97 -21.67
N THR A 11 19.36 3.09 -22.94
CA THR A 11 18.83 4.33 -23.53
C THR A 11 17.34 4.47 -23.21
N LEU A 12 17.01 5.56 -22.51
CA LEU A 12 15.65 5.98 -22.19
C LEU A 12 15.01 6.62 -23.44
N SER A 13 14.06 5.95 -24.06
CA SER A 13 13.23 6.49 -25.16
C SER A 13 12.09 7.34 -24.62
N LEU A 14 12.18 8.65 -24.78
CA LEU A 14 11.12 9.61 -24.51
C LEU A 14 10.13 9.62 -25.67
N LEU A 15 8.92 9.09 -25.47
CA LEU A 15 7.82 9.18 -26.45
C LEU A 15 7.00 10.44 -26.16
N ALA A 16 7.23 11.49 -26.94
CA ALA A 16 6.39 12.66 -26.97
C ALA A 16 5.16 12.38 -27.87
N SER A 17 3.96 12.27 -27.27
CA SER A 17 2.70 12.20 -28.03
C SER A 17 2.15 13.59 -28.26
N MET A 18 2.07 13.94 -29.55
CA MET A 18 1.47 15.15 -30.09
C MET A 18 -0.05 15.19 -29.89
N LEU A 19 -0.53 16.34 -29.41
CA LEU A 19 -1.94 16.72 -29.44
C LEU A 19 -2.27 17.32 -30.83
N PRO A 20 -3.41 17.03 -31.44
CA PRO A 20 -3.89 17.78 -32.58
C PRO A 20 -4.60 19.06 -32.15
N ALA A 21 -4.13 20.16 -32.65
CA ALA A 21 -4.84 21.44 -32.62
C ALA A 21 -6.04 21.36 -33.59
N ASN A 22 -7.22 21.70 -33.13
CA ASN A 22 -8.35 22.00 -34.00
C ASN A 22 -8.77 23.46 -33.78
N ALA A 23 -8.40 24.29 -34.71
CA ALA A 23 -8.83 25.68 -34.83
C ALA A 23 -10.08 25.73 -35.73
N GLN A 24 -11.16 26.28 -35.26
CA GLN A 24 -12.16 26.87 -36.15
C GLN A 24 -12.72 28.14 -35.55
N ALA A 25 -12.42 29.22 -36.26
CA ALA A 25 -12.97 30.53 -36.07
C ALA A 25 -14.39 30.62 -36.66
N ALA A 26 -15.30 31.30 -35.97
CA ALA A 26 -16.45 31.91 -36.61
C ALA A 26 -16.77 33.22 -35.88
N GLU A 27 -16.62 34.33 -36.61
CA GLU A 27 -17.00 35.66 -36.22
C GLU A 27 -18.52 35.84 -36.27
N GLY A 28 -19.04 36.66 -35.35
CA GLY A 28 -20.43 37.07 -35.38
C GLY A 28 -20.74 38.16 -34.35
N MET A 29 -20.87 39.37 -34.85
CA MET A 29 -21.07 40.66 -34.20
C MET A 29 -22.34 40.80 -33.34
N PHE A 30 -22.30 41.84 -32.51
CA PHE A 30 -23.31 42.75 -31.97
C PHE A 30 -23.79 42.58 -30.53
N GLY A 31 -23.62 43.67 -29.80
CA GLY A 31 -24.59 44.18 -28.89
C GLY A 31 -24.12 44.49 -27.48
N ALA A 32 -24.00 45.79 -27.20
CA ALA A 32 -23.63 46.39 -25.94
C ALA A 32 -24.65 46.23 -24.83
N SER A 33 -24.12 46.39 -23.61
CA SER A 33 -24.77 47.04 -22.44
C SER A 33 -25.24 46.15 -21.29
N ALA A 34 -24.80 46.60 -20.17
CA ALA A 34 -25.32 46.60 -18.83
C ALA A 34 -24.64 45.65 -17.82
N ALA A 35 -24.11 46.33 -16.82
CA ALA A 35 -23.54 45.81 -15.59
C ALA A 35 -24.47 44.82 -14.89
N GLY A 36 -23.92 43.67 -14.60
CA GLY A 36 -24.52 42.70 -13.71
C GLY A 36 -23.42 41.77 -13.29
N GLN A 37 -22.99 41.83 -12.03
CA GLN A 37 -22.10 40.88 -11.46
C GLN A 37 -22.80 39.52 -11.43
N VAL A 38 -22.47 38.68 -12.40
CA VAL A 38 -22.82 37.27 -12.32
C VAL A 38 -21.64 36.58 -11.63
N GLN A 39 -21.86 36.27 -10.36
CA GLN A 39 -21.06 35.25 -9.71
C GLN A 39 -21.35 33.95 -10.45
N THR A 40 -20.44 33.53 -11.30
CA THR A 40 -20.43 32.17 -11.81
C THR A 40 -20.11 31.24 -10.65
N MET A 41 -21.15 30.72 -10.01
CA MET A 41 -21.02 29.46 -9.29
C MET A 41 -20.65 28.41 -10.33
N THR A 42 -19.38 28.10 -10.39
CA THR A 42 -18.95 26.87 -11.01
C THR A 42 -19.44 25.75 -10.09
N GLU A 43 -20.61 25.20 -10.39
CA GLU A 43 -20.96 23.87 -9.92
C GLU A 43 -19.89 22.92 -10.49
N GLY A 44 -18.83 22.73 -9.70
CA GLY A 44 -17.98 21.59 -9.84
C GLY A 44 -18.86 20.36 -9.58
N ALA A 45 -19.23 19.66 -10.65
CA ALA A 45 -19.70 18.30 -10.54
C ALA A 45 -18.64 17.56 -9.70
N GLY A 46 -19.00 17.25 -8.46
CA GLY A 46 -18.20 16.42 -7.59
C GLY A 46 -18.08 15.06 -8.27
N GLU A 47 -16.95 14.82 -8.91
CA GLU A 47 -16.48 13.46 -8.99
C GLU A 47 -16.24 13.05 -7.53
N ASP A 48 -17.16 12.26 -7.02
CA ASP A 48 -17.02 11.53 -5.76
C ASP A 48 -15.90 10.49 -5.98
N GLY A 49 -14.69 11.02 -6.12
CA GLY A 49 -13.47 10.25 -6.07
C GLY A 49 -13.38 9.74 -4.65
N VAL A 50 -13.73 8.46 -4.46
CA VAL A 50 -13.36 7.71 -3.26
C VAL A 50 -11.86 7.91 -3.12
N GLN A 51 -11.47 8.91 -2.34
CA GLN A 51 -10.07 9.06 -1.91
C GLN A 51 -9.81 7.86 -1.02
N THR A 52 -9.22 6.84 -1.60
CA THR A 52 -8.64 5.75 -0.83
C THR A 52 -7.52 6.38 -0.01
N GLU A 53 -7.88 6.72 1.22
CA GLU A 53 -6.90 7.31 2.15
C GLU A 53 -5.77 6.31 2.32
N ASN A 54 -4.54 6.80 2.10
CA ASN A 54 -3.35 5.99 2.15
C ASN A 54 -3.19 5.33 3.53
N THR A 55 -2.68 4.11 3.52
CA THR A 55 -2.58 3.25 4.70
C THR A 55 -1.17 3.22 5.26
N ALA A 56 -0.16 3.39 4.41
CA ALA A 56 1.24 3.29 4.78
C ALA A 56 2.10 4.33 4.06
N ASP A 57 3.27 4.60 4.63
CA ASP A 57 4.26 5.56 4.13
C ASP A 57 5.65 4.94 4.21
N ILE A 58 6.46 5.15 3.16
CA ILE A 58 7.89 4.85 3.13
C ILE A 58 8.60 6.12 2.68
N ASP A 59 9.37 6.76 3.52
CA ASP A 59 10.18 7.96 3.23
C ASP A 59 9.39 9.08 2.54
N GLY A 60 8.14 9.30 2.94
CA GLY A 60 7.22 10.31 2.38
C GLY A 60 6.45 9.85 1.15
N THR A 61 6.68 8.65 0.63
CA THR A 61 5.86 8.03 -0.41
C THR A 61 4.74 7.24 0.23
N GLN A 62 3.50 7.60 -0.07
CA GLN A 62 2.32 7.00 0.52
C GLN A 62 1.73 5.90 -0.37
N TYR A 63 1.22 4.85 0.26
CA TYR A 63 0.64 3.67 -0.38
C TYR A 63 -0.80 3.46 0.08
N ALA A 64 -1.67 3.11 -0.87
CA ALA A 64 -3.07 2.86 -0.58
C ALA A 64 -3.28 1.65 0.35
N THR A 65 -2.40 0.65 0.26
CA THR A 65 -2.45 -0.54 1.11
C THR A 65 -1.10 -0.87 1.74
N LEU A 66 -1.12 -1.50 2.92
CA LEU A 66 0.10 -2.01 3.55
C LEU A 66 0.78 -3.08 2.68
N ALA A 67 0.02 -3.89 1.96
CA ALA A 67 0.57 -4.91 1.06
C ALA A 67 1.38 -4.29 -0.10
N GLU A 68 0.90 -3.19 -0.67
CA GLU A 68 1.65 -2.42 -1.68
C GLU A 68 2.93 -1.84 -1.10
N ALA A 69 2.87 -1.25 0.09
CA ALA A 69 4.07 -0.72 0.76
C ALA A 69 5.11 -1.81 0.98
N VAL A 70 4.72 -2.98 1.49
CA VAL A 70 5.62 -4.14 1.68
C VAL A 70 6.22 -4.62 0.35
N ALA A 71 5.42 -4.67 -0.71
CA ALA A 71 5.91 -5.10 -2.03
C ALA A 71 6.95 -4.14 -2.60
N GLN A 72 6.79 -2.83 -2.39
CA GLN A 72 7.68 -1.77 -2.88
C GLN A 72 8.85 -1.46 -1.93
N ALA A 73 8.79 -1.90 -0.68
CA ALA A 73 9.86 -1.70 0.28
C ALA A 73 11.18 -2.29 -0.22
N GLU A 74 12.26 -1.55 -0.07
CA GLU A 74 13.62 -2.03 -0.24
C GLU A 74 14.12 -2.69 1.05
N GLU A 75 15.24 -3.42 0.99
CA GLU A 75 15.88 -4.00 2.17
C GLU A 75 16.26 -2.90 3.19
N GLY A 76 15.89 -3.09 4.43
CA GLY A 76 16.14 -2.14 5.51
C GLY A 76 15.14 -0.96 5.57
N ALA A 77 14.13 -0.93 4.71
CA ALA A 77 13.14 0.15 4.71
C ALA A 77 12.32 0.21 6.00
N THR A 78 11.87 1.41 6.34
CA THR A 78 10.88 1.60 7.40
C THR A 78 9.52 1.90 6.77
N ILE A 79 8.55 1.04 7.02
CA ILE A 79 7.16 1.23 6.65
C ILE A 79 6.42 1.77 7.85
N ARG A 80 5.84 2.96 7.75
CA ARG A 80 5.05 3.58 8.81
C ARG A 80 3.56 3.46 8.49
N LEU A 81 2.76 3.01 9.43
CA LEU A 81 1.32 3.05 9.31
C LEU A 81 0.79 4.46 9.49
N LEU A 82 -0.21 4.83 8.70
CA LEU A 82 -0.92 6.10 8.75
C LEU A 82 -2.31 5.97 9.38
N ARG A 83 -2.78 4.72 9.52
CA ARG A 83 -4.09 4.35 10.09
C ARG A 83 -4.12 2.88 10.48
N ASP A 84 -5.21 2.48 11.10
CA ASP A 84 -5.53 1.07 11.32
C ASP A 84 -5.70 0.32 10.00
N VAL A 85 -5.25 -0.92 9.97
CA VAL A 85 -5.25 -1.79 8.79
C VAL A 85 -6.08 -3.03 9.04
N GLU A 86 -6.96 -3.37 8.10
CA GLU A 86 -7.60 -4.69 8.08
C GLU A 86 -6.96 -5.57 7.01
N LEU A 87 -6.52 -6.75 7.40
CA LEU A 87 -5.97 -7.75 6.50
C LEU A 87 -7.01 -8.81 6.16
N ASP A 88 -7.17 -9.07 4.88
CA ASP A 88 -8.07 -10.09 4.35
C ASP A 88 -7.32 -11.41 4.13
N ALA A 89 -7.87 -12.49 4.63
CA ALA A 89 -7.31 -13.83 4.48
C ALA A 89 -8.18 -14.75 3.62
N SER A 90 -9.09 -14.20 2.83
CA SER A 90 -9.95 -14.97 1.93
C SER A 90 -9.13 -15.83 0.98
N GLY A 91 -9.39 -17.13 0.97
CA GLY A 91 -8.69 -18.09 0.12
C GLY A 91 -7.31 -18.53 0.62
N LEU A 92 -6.83 -18.01 1.74
CA LEU A 92 -5.61 -18.47 2.37
C LEU A 92 -5.82 -19.79 3.13
N VAL A 93 -4.74 -20.58 3.19
CA VAL A 93 -4.74 -21.87 3.90
C VAL A 93 -3.79 -21.84 5.09
N ASN A 94 -3.77 -22.93 5.83
CA ASN A 94 -2.88 -23.10 6.97
C ASN A 94 -1.40 -22.87 6.59
N GLY A 95 -0.69 -22.15 7.46
CA GLY A 95 0.73 -21.80 7.27
C GLY A 95 0.96 -20.56 6.41
N GLN A 96 -0.09 -19.98 5.82
CA GLN A 96 0.00 -18.71 5.13
C GLN A 96 -0.29 -17.54 6.08
N GLY A 97 0.22 -16.36 5.75
CA GLY A 97 -0.11 -15.11 6.42
C GLY A 97 -0.91 -14.20 5.52
N ALA A 98 -1.83 -13.42 6.09
CA ALA A 98 -2.56 -12.41 5.33
C ALA A 98 -1.62 -11.32 4.79
N LEU A 99 -0.51 -11.09 5.49
CA LEU A 99 0.63 -10.33 4.99
C LEU A 99 1.92 -11.11 5.26
N THR A 100 2.76 -11.25 4.25
CA THR A 100 4.06 -11.90 4.36
C THR A 100 5.18 -10.86 4.29
N LEU A 101 6.10 -10.92 5.26
CA LEU A 101 7.31 -10.12 5.32
C LEU A 101 8.51 -11.04 5.05
N SER A 102 9.17 -10.84 3.91
CA SER A 102 10.28 -11.66 3.43
C SER A 102 11.52 -10.83 3.09
N LYS A 103 11.55 -9.58 3.52
CA LYS A 103 12.67 -8.65 3.39
C LYS A 103 13.03 -8.09 4.75
N ASP A 104 14.26 -7.68 4.92
CA ASP A 104 14.67 -6.90 6.09
C ASP A 104 13.90 -5.59 6.10
N LEU A 105 13.15 -5.31 7.17
CA LEU A 105 12.40 -4.08 7.28
C LEU A 105 11.98 -3.77 8.73
N THR A 106 11.63 -2.51 8.95
CA THR A 106 10.94 -2.07 10.15
C THR A 106 9.48 -1.73 9.80
N LEU A 107 8.53 -2.35 10.51
CA LEU A 107 7.13 -1.96 10.47
C LEU A 107 6.81 -1.14 11.71
N ASP A 108 6.67 0.15 11.53
CA ASP A 108 6.32 1.13 12.56
C ASP A 108 4.80 1.34 12.53
N GLY A 109 4.12 0.83 13.52
CA GLY A 109 2.68 0.98 13.66
C GLY A 109 2.24 2.39 14.02
N SER A 110 3.14 3.22 14.58
CA SER A 110 2.79 4.57 15.06
C SER A 110 1.56 4.59 15.99
N GLY A 111 1.35 3.50 16.74
CA GLY A 111 0.21 3.28 17.64
C GLY A 111 -1.06 2.73 16.98
N HIS A 112 -1.02 2.44 15.68
CA HIS A 112 -2.15 1.84 14.95
C HIS A 112 -2.24 0.33 15.12
N THR A 113 -3.40 -0.19 14.74
CA THR A 113 -3.73 -1.62 14.85
C THR A 113 -3.75 -2.27 13.46
N ILE A 114 -3.12 -3.44 13.35
CA ILE A 114 -3.29 -4.37 12.24
C ILE A 114 -4.24 -5.46 12.74
N ARG A 115 -5.43 -5.57 12.12
CA ARG A 115 -6.46 -6.52 12.55
C ARG A 115 -6.86 -7.49 11.46
N ALA A 116 -7.35 -8.65 11.88
CA ALA A 116 -7.99 -9.62 11.00
C ALA A 116 -9.35 -9.08 10.54
N LYS A 117 -9.59 -9.08 9.22
CA LYS A 117 -10.90 -8.75 8.66
C LYS A 117 -11.90 -9.83 9.04
N ALA A 118 -13.01 -9.41 9.63
CA ALA A 118 -14.04 -10.32 10.09
C ALA A 118 -14.56 -11.24 8.96
N GLY A 119 -14.69 -12.52 9.27
CA GLY A 119 -15.22 -13.52 8.33
C GLY A 119 -14.27 -14.00 7.24
N THR A 120 -13.04 -13.49 7.16
CA THR A 120 -12.07 -13.91 6.13
C THR A 120 -11.03 -14.91 6.67
N PHE A 121 -10.76 -14.88 7.97
CA PHE A 121 -9.92 -15.87 8.63
C PHE A 121 -10.78 -17.06 9.07
N SER A 122 -10.51 -18.23 8.54
CA SER A 122 -11.20 -19.44 8.96
C SER A 122 -10.23 -20.41 9.62
N VAL A 123 -10.52 -20.74 10.87
CA VAL A 123 -9.84 -21.84 11.55
C VAL A 123 -10.61 -23.12 11.21
N SER A 124 -10.05 -24.00 10.39
CA SER A 124 -10.68 -25.26 10.03
C SER A 124 -10.06 -26.43 10.80
N GLY A 125 -10.92 -27.20 11.49
CA GLY A 125 -10.56 -28.45 12.13
C GLY A 125 -10.03 -28.34 13.56
N ASP A 126 -9.95 -29.49 14.22
CA ASP A 126 -9.58 -29.64 15.63
C ASP A 126 -8.12 -29.25 15.95
N ASN A 127 -7.31 -29.03 14.94
CA ASN A 127 -5.88 -28.68 15.08
C ASN A 127 -5.60 -27.18 14.99
N GLY A 128 -6.63 -26.34 14.95
CA GLY A 128 -6.46 -24.89 14.85
C GLY A 128 -5.65 -24.48 13.62
N THR A 129 -5.92 -25.11 12.47
CA THR A 129 -5.25 -24.82 11.21
C THR A 129 -5.95 -23.66 10.50
N GLY A 130 -5.27 -22.56 10.34
CA GLY A 130 -5.81 -21.37 9.67
C GLY A 130 -4.68 -20.41 9.31
N PRO A 131 -4.98 -19.33 8.58
CA PRO A 131 -3.99 -18.30 8.26
C PRO A 131 -3.60 -17.51 9.49
N SER A 132 -2.39 -16.99 9.47
CA SER A 132 -1.87 -16.04 10.45
C SER A 132 -2.09 -14.61 9.96
N LEU A 133 -2.08 -13.63 10.87
CA LEU A 133 -2.18 -12.23 10.49
C LEU A 133 -0.92 -11.82 9.73
N LEU A 134 0.24 -11.96 10.35
CA LEU A 134 1.55 -11.73 9.73
C LEU A 134 2.33 -13.04 9.63
N ASN A 135 3.10 -13.20 8.57
CA ASN A 135 4.02 -14.31 8.37
C ASN A 135 5.41 -13.78 7.99
N LEU A 136 6.42 -14.16 8.77
CA LEU A 136 7.81 -13.76 8.58
C LEU A 136 8.58 -14.96 8.06
N GLN A 137 9.30 -14.80 6.95
CA GLN A 137 10.01 -15.92 6.28
C GLN A 137 11.24 -15.45 5.51
N ASP A 138 11.88 -16.39 4.84
CA ASP A 138 13.00 -16.19 3.92
C ASP A 138 14.26 -15.58 4.55
N GLY A 139 14.45 -15.78 5.86
CA GLY A 139 15.61 -15.27 6.59
C GLY A 139 15.56 -13.79 6.93
N ALA A 140 14.41 -13.13 6.69
CA ALA A 140 14.25 -11.70 6.91
C ALA A 140 14.51 -11.27 8.37
N GLU A 141 15.20 -10.14 8.54
CA GLU A 141 15.36 -9.46 9.81
C GLU A 141 14.27 -8.37 9.94
N VAL A 142 13.28 -8.61 10.78
CA VAL A 142 12.10 -7.74 10.89
C VAL A 142 12.00 -7.13 12.28
N THR A 143 11.83 -5.81 12.32
CA THR A 143 11.43 -5.09 13.53
C THR A 143 9.98 -4.67 13.44
N LEU A 144 9.17 -5.08 14.42
CA LEU A 144 7.81 -4.56 14.62
C LEU A 144 7.84 -3.64 15.81
N ARG A 145 7.38 -2.40 15.65
CA ARG A 145 7.34 -1.45 16.77
C ARG A 145 6.04 -0.64 16.80
N ASP A 146 5.61 -0.27 17.99
CA ASP A 146 4.47 0.59 18.26
C ASP A 146 3.20 0.15 17.48
N VAL A 147 2.94 -1.14 17.39
CA VAL A 147 1.84 -1.73 16.64
C VAL A 147 1.03 -2.72 17.49
N THR A 148 -0.29 -2.69 17.35
CA THR A 148 -1.16 -3.72 17.92
C THR A 148 -1.52 -4.74 16.84
N LEU A 149 -1.36 -6.03 17.15
CA LEU A 149 -1.79 -7.13 16.29
C LEU A 149 -3.07 -7.76 16.86
N ASP A 150 -4.19 -7.53 16.18
CA ASP A 150 -5.50 -8.06 16.60
C ASP A 150 -5.98 -9.17 15.66
N GLY A 151 -5.86 -10.41 16.11
CA GLY A 151 -6.30 -11.58 15.37
C GLY A 151 -7.81 -11.80 15.35
N GLY A 152 -8.62 -10.97 16.05
CA GLY A 152 -10.08 -11.01 16.05
C GLY A 152 -10.67 -12.36 16.52
N SER A 153 -9.94 -13.15 17.29
CA SER A 153 -10.29 -14.53 17.66
C SER A 153 -10.43 -15.51 16.48
N ALA A 154 -10.02 -15.09 15.28
CA ALA A 154 -10.17 -15.87 14.06
C ALA A 154 -8.83 -16.19 13.38
N ALA A 155 -7.80 -15.34 13.52
CA ALA A 155 -6.46 -15.65 13.06
C ALA A 155 -5.83 -16.74 13.95
N LYS A 156 -5.11 -17.68 13.34
CA LYS A 156 -4.42 -18.74 14.09
C LYS A 156 -3.31 -18.15 14.98
N HIS A 157 -2.56 -17.22 14.43
CA HIS A 157 -1.52 -16.47 15.14
C HIS A 157 -1.59 -15.00 14.70
N GLY A 158 -1.33 -14.07 15.62
CA GLY A 158 -1.07 -12.68 15.26
C GLY A 158 0.22 -12.58 14.46
N LEU A 159 1.26 -13.30 14.90
CA LEU A 159 2.56 -13.35 14.25
C LEU A 159 3.00 -14.81 14.12
N ASN A 160 3.31 -15.24 12.90
CA ASN A 160 3.91 -16.52 12.59
C ASN A 160 5.34 -16.29 12.11
N ILE A 161 6.31 -16.84 12.84
CA ILE A 161 7.73 -16.73 12.51
C ILE A 161 8.14 -18.05 11.89
N TYR A 162 8.27 -18.07 10.57
CA TYR A 162 8.62 -19.26 9.82
C TYR A 162 9.86 -18.98 8.96
N HIS A 163 11.01 -19.51 9.41
CA HIS A 163 12.31 -19.32 8.76
C HIS A 163 12.74 -17.83 8.67
N ALA A 164 12.30 -16.96 9.61
CA ALA A 164 12.84 -15.62 9.73
C ALA A 164 14.28 -15.65 10.30
N GLY A 165 15.06 -14.62 9.99
CA GLY A 165 16.40 -14.43 10.52
C GLY A 165 16.34 -13.93 11.96
N MET A 166 16.03 -12.67 12.14
CA MET A 166 15.86 -12.03 13.45
C MET A 166 14.53 -11.31 13.51
N VAL A 167 13.87 -11.39 14.66
CA VAL A 167 12.62 -10.65 14.89
C VAL A 167 12.76 -9.84 16.18
N THR A 168 12.59 -8.53 16.05
CA THR A 168 12.57 -7.60 17.16
C THR A 168 11.17 -7.07 17.38
N LEU A 169 10.67 -7.13 18.62
CA LEU A 169 9.36 -6.62 19.00
C LEU A 169 9.54 -5.51 20.02
N GLU A 170 9.06 -4.30 19.69
CA GLU A 170 9.13 -3.11 20.53
C GLU A 170 7.73 -2.55 20.71
N ASN A 171 7.18 -2.62 21.90
CA ASN A 171 5.82 -2.13 22.19
C ASN A 171 4.75 -2.72 21.21
N VAL A 172 4.67 -4.07 21.17
CA VAL A 172 3.74 -4.83 20.32
C VAL A 172 2.72 -5.59 21.17
#